data_65d0d5cbaea245dc3967dc89a9dfad6d
#
_entry.id   65d0d5cbaea245dc3967dc89a9dfad6d
#
_cell.length_a   1.000
_cell.length_b   1.000
_cell.length_c   1.000
_cell.angle_alpha   90.00
_cell.angle_beta   90.00
_cell.angle_gamma   90.00
#
_symmetry.space_group_name_H-M   'P 1'
#
loop_
_entity.id
_entity.type
_entity.pdbx_description
1 polymer ?
#
loop_
_entity_poly.entity_id
_entity_poly.type
_entity_poly.pdbx_seq_one_letter_code
_entity_poly.pdbx_strand_id
1 'polypeptide(L)'
;MKLLEPGTLLDGFTIGECIHSGGMAHIYQVRFTDSHQSIGFPMAMKIPRMTAGDGAENIISFEVESQIMQVLTGTHVPRFVAAGDLDRVPYLAMEYVHGRTLQHWLDSELAPNFDEVTKLGIGMANAIHALHQQNAVHLDLKPANVLFRENGSAVLLDFGLSWHAHYPDLLAEQLRKAVGSPAWIAPEQVVGVRGDPRSDVFAIGVMLYQLCTHALPFGEPQTAAGLRQRLWVDPTPPRKLSPAMPVWLQEVVMQCLEPEAAKRYPSAAHLAFDLSHPTHVQITQRGTNITGTKFRTHFKRWIKAAGMHYQPSPVPSQQINEVPIIMVAVPHKDVTDATLYSLRQAVARSLGTRPGARLACVTVISTNQTSASEEDKSETNVHRRYLTALHQWAQPLDQSGHQVSCHVLDSGDAAQALLDYARGNNVSVIVMGAATHGLKTQRFIATVPIKVAMDAPCTVILVKQSLPFEHLGAPEKRASAQVTGYSDSDADSPSTYGDDLGPLG
;
A
#
# COMPACT_ATOMS: atom_id res chain seq x y z
N MET A 1 -21.86 -6.08 -10.69
CA MET A 1 -22.37 -7.16 -9.85
C MET A 1 -23.80 -6.80 -9.44
N LYS A 2 -24.79 -7.71 -9.54
CA LYS A 2 -26.15 -7.46 -9.01
C LYS A 2 -26.07 -7.30 -7.48
N LEU A 3 -26.92 -6.45 -6.91
CA LEU A 3 -27.13 -6.40 -5.46
C LEU A 3 -27.46 -7.81 -4.95
N LEU A 4 -26.85 -8.22 -3.86
CA LEU A 4 -27.19 -9.48 -3.20
C LEU A 4 -28.54 -9.31 -2.48
N GLU A 5 -29.40 -10.30 -2.61
CA GLU A 5 -30.71 -10.29 -1.96
C GLU A 5 -30.56 -10.70 -0.48
N PRO A 6 -31.36 -10.12 0.42
CA PRO A 6 -31.41 -10.57 1.81
C PRO A 6 -31.72 -12.08 1.89
N GLY A 7 -31.01 -12.79 2.76
CA GLY A 7 -31.08 -14.26 2.87
C GLY A 7 -30.06 -15.02 2.04
N THR A 8 -29.30 -14.36 1.15
CA THR A 8 -28.20 -14.99 0.41
C THR A 8 -27.15 -15.52 1.39
N LEU A 9 -26.65 -16.73 1.13
CA LEU A 9 -25.58 -17.36 1.91
C LEU A 9 -24.24 -17.14 1.21
N LEU A 10 -23.25 -16.64 1.94
CA LEU A 10 -21.90 -16.42 1.44
C LEU A 10 -20.88 -16.80 2.53
N ASP A 11 -20.06 -17.81 2.31
CA ASP A 11 -18.94 -18.27 3.16
C ASP A 11 -19.27 -18.33 4.67
N GLY A 12 -20.44 -18.88 5.00
CA GLY A 12 -20.91 -19.01 6.39
C GLY A 12 -21.60 -17.78 6.96
N PHE A 13 -21.81 -16.74 6.14
CA PHE A 13 -22.60 -15.57 6.49
C PHE A 13 -23.96 -15.59 5.79
N THR A 14 -24.98 -15.11 6.48
CA THR A 14 -26.28 -14.76 5.89
C THR A 14 -26.31 -13.25 5.64
N ILE A 15 -26.48 -12.87 4.40
CA ILE A 15 -26.57 -11.46 3.97
C ILE A 15 -27.94 -10.89 4.42
N GLY A 16 -27.91 -9.74 5.04
CA GLY A 16 -29.10 -8.97 5.41
C GLY A 16 -29.36 -7.83 4.42
N GLU A 17 -29.89 -6.72 4.94
CA GLU A 17 -30.19 -5.54 4.14
C GLU A 17 -28.93 -4.81 3.70
N CYS A 18 -28.96 -4.22 2.50
CA CYS A 18 -27.96 -3.29 2.03
C CYS A 18 -28.14 -1.95 2.76
N ILE A 19 -27.22 -1.62 3.68
CA ILE A 19 -27.28 -0.41 4.49
C ILE A 19 -26.63 0.80 3.81
N HIS A 20 -25.74 0.56 2.85
CA HIS A 20 -25.12 1.61 2.05
C HIS A 20 -24.73 1.09 0.66
N SER A 21 -24.94 1.93 -0.35
CA SER A 21 -24.58 1.63 -1.74
C SER A 21 -23.86 2.83 -2.33
N GLY A 22 -22.52 2.79 -2.26
CA GLY A 22 -21.63 3.84 -2.80
C GLY A 22 -21.09 3.51 -4.21
N GLY A 23 -20.24 4.38 -4.73
CA GLY A 23 -19.58 4.19 -6.03
C GLY A 23 -18.63 3.00 -6.06
N MET A 24 -17.94 2.72 -4.95
CA MET A 24 -16.89 1.70 -4.88
C MET A 24 -17.35 0.37 -4.29
N ALA A 25 -18.35 0.36 -3.41
CA ALA A 25 -18.79 -0.84 -2.71
C ALA A 25 -20.25 -0.77 -2.28
N HIS A 26 -20.82 -1.96 -1.99
CA HIS A 26 -22.04 -2.14 -1.26
C HIS A 26 -21.74 -2.63 0.15
N ILE A 27 -22.43 -2.11 1.15
CA ILE A 27 -22.29 -2.51 2.54
C ILE A 27 -23.60 -3.15 2.99
N TYR A 28 -23.51 -4.39 3.48
CA TYR A 28 -24.65 -5.18 3.95
C TYR A 28 -24.53 -5.43 5.45
N GLN A 29 -25.65 -5.46 6.14
CA GLN A 29 -25.69 -6.15 7.43
C GLN A 29 -25.50 -7.64 7.21
N VAL A 30 -24.72 -8.30 8.08
CA VAL A 30 -24.52 -9.75 8.00
C VAL A 30 -24.56 -10.39 9.38
N ARG A 31 -24.86 -11.68 9.40
CA ARG A 31 -24.78 -12.52 10.58
C ARG A 31 -24.19 -13.89 10.22
N PHE A 32 -23.63 -14.60 11.15
CA PHE A 32 -23.28 -15.99 10.89
C PHE A 32 -24.51 -16.81 10.53
N THR A 33 -24.35 -17.73 9.59
CA THR A 33 -25.43 -18.66 9.21
C THR A 33 -25.69 -19.66 10.34
N ASP A 34 -24.63 -20.10 11.03
CA ASP A 34 -24.73 -20.92 12.22
C ASP A 34 -25.06 -20.04 13.44
N SER A 35 -26.24 -20.25 14.03
CA SER A 35 -26.72 -19.53 15.20
C SER A 35 -25.86 -19.76 16.47
N HIS A 36 -25.04 -20.81 16.51
CA HIS A 36 -24.10 -21.08 17.62
C HIS A 36 -22.83 -20.23 17.53
N GLN A 37 -22.53 -19.65 16.35
CA GLN A 37 -21.44 -18.71 16.20
C GLN A 37 -21.89 -17.30 16.55
N SER A 38 -21.29 -16.70 17.57
CA SER A 38 -21.54 -15.30 17.97
C SER A 38 -20.24 -14.66 18.43
N ILE A 39 -19.99 -13.44 17.94
CA ILE A 39 -18.80 -12.63 18.31
C ILE A 39 -19.17 -11.45 19.23
N GLY A 40 -20.43 -11.34 19.64
CA GLY A 40 -20.87 -10.34 20.62
C GLY A 40 -20.98 -8.91 20.10
N PHE A 41 -20.93 -8.68 18.79
CA PHE A 41 -21.16 -7.38 18.13
C PHE A 41 -21.83 -7.55 16.76
N PRO A 42 -22.58 -6.55 16.28
CA PRO A 42 -23.18 -6.58 14.95
C PRO A 42 -22.10 -6.50 13.86
N MET A 43 -22.36 -7.11 12.72
CA MET A 43 -21.42 -7.20 11.62
C MET A 43 -21.93 -6.50 10.36
N ALA A 44 -20.99 -5.93 9.63
CA ALA A 44 -21.18 -5.45 8.27
C ALA A 44 -20.25 -6.17 7.30
N MET A 45 -20.69 -6.31 6.06
CA MET A 45 -19.90 -6.86 4.97
C MET A 45 -19.82 -5.83 3.85
N LYS A 46 -18.60 -5.39 3.54
CA LYS A 46 -18.27 -4.51 2.41
C LYS A 46 -17.96 -5.41 1.20
N ILE A 47 -18.72 -5.26 0.12
CA ILE A 47 -18.52 -5.98 -1.14
C ILE A 47 -18.18 -4.96 -2.21
N PRO A 48 -16.95 -5.01 -2.79
CA PRO A 48 -16.53 -4.05 -3.80
C PRO A 48 -17.38 -4.18 -5.07
N ARG A 49 -17.66 -3.05 -5.72
CA ARG A 49 -18.29 -3.04 -7.03
C ARG A 49 -17.25 -3.37 -8.09
N MET A 50 -17.47 -4.47 -8.78
CA MET A 50 -16.64 -4.92 -9.88
C MET A 50 -17.46 -4.92 -11.16
N THR A 51 -17.72 -3.73 -11.72
CA THR A 51 -18.40 -3.61 -13.01
C THR A 51 -17.38 -3.46 -14.14
N ALA A 52 -17.77 -3.90 -15.33
CA ALA A 52 -16.95 -3.68 -16.53
C ALA A 52 -16.82 -2.16 -16.76
N GLY A 53 -15.60 -1.63 -16.57
CA GLY A 53 -15.30 -0.20 -16.62
C GLY A 53 -14.83 0.42 -15.30
N ASP A 54 -15.01 -0.25 -14.17
CA ASP A 54 -14.34 0.13 -12.92
C ASP A 54 -12.86 -0.26 -13.05
N GLY A 55 -11.95 0.70 -12.95
CA GLY A 55 -10.52 0.48 -13.15
C GLY A 55 -9.92 -0.51 -12.15
N ALA A 56 -8.74 -1.01 -12.45
CA ALA A 56 -7.94 -1.85 -11.53
C ALA A 56 -7.78 -1.22 -10.14
N GLU A 57 -7.93 0.09 -10.03
CA GLU A 57 -7.87 0.87 -8.78
C GLU A 57 -8.80 0.37 -7.68
N ASN A 58 -10.04 -0.04 -8.01
CA ASN A 58 -11.00 -0.53 -7.02
C ASN A 58 -10.58 -1.89 -6.43
N ILE A 59 -10.00 -2.75 -7.24
CA ILE A 59 -9.50 -4.07 -6.80
C ILE A 59 -8.31 -3.90 -5.88
N ILE A 60 -7.38 -3.03 -6.26
CA ILE A 60 -6.17 -2.76 -5.47
C ILE A 60 -6.53 -2.07 -4.16
N SER A 61 -7.44 -1.09 -4.20
CA SER A 61 -7.93 -0.44 -2.99
C SER A 61 -8.59 -1.44 -2.03
N PHE A 62 -9.37 -2.39 -2.54
CA PHE A 62 -9.96 -3.45 -1.74
C PHE A 62 -8.89 -4.40 -1.16
N GLU A 63 -7.87 -4.75 -1.93
CA GLU A 63 -6.76 -5.60 -1.47
C GLU A 63 -5.97 -4.92 -0.36
N VAL A 64 -5.63 -3.62 -0.52
CA VAL A 64 -4.98 -2.80 0.51
C VAL A 64 -5.82 -2.78 1.79
N GLU A 65 -7.11 -2.50 1.67
CA GLU A 65 -8.01 -2.46 2.82
C GLU A 65 -8.08 -3.81 3.53
N SER A 66 -8.22 -4.89 2.77
CA SER A 66 -8.26 -6.25 3.32
C SER A 66 -6.98 -6.60 4.07
N GLN A 67 -5.80 -6.30 3.54
CA GLN A 67 -4.52 -6.56 4.18
C GLN A 67 -4.33 -5.73 5.45
N ILE A 68 -4.63 -4.45 5.41
CA ILE A 68 -4.46 -3.52 6.54
C ILE A 68 -5.43 -3.85 7.66
N MET A 69 -6.70 -4.08 7.36
CA MET A 69 -7.73 -4.38 8.37
C MET A 69 -7.44 -5.65 9.17
N GLN A 70 -6.74 -6.63 8.61
CA GLN A 70 -6.37 -7.86 9.30
C GLN A 70 -5.36 -7.65 10.44
N VAL A 71 -4.57 -6.60 10.39
CA VAL A 71 -3.51 -6.32 11.37
C VAL A 71 -3.87 -5.18 12.30
N LEU A 72 -4.84 -4.34 11.95
CA LEU A 72 -5.26 -3.24 12.80
C LEU A 72 -6.10 -3.74 13.97
N THR A 73 -5.85 -3.16 15.14
CA THR A 73 -6.53 -3.48 16.40
C THR A 73 -6.96 -2.22 17.14
N GLY A 74 -7.77 -2.41 18.18
CA GLY A 74 -8.18 -1.31 19.06
C GLY A 74 -9.58 -0.76 18.78
N THR A 75 -9.98 0.25 19.56
CA THR A 75 -11.34 0.81 19.55
C THR A 75 -11.56 1.85 18.45
N HIS A 76 -10.48 2.30 17.81
CA HIS A 76 -10.51 3.35 16.78
C HIS A 76 -10.58 2.82 15.34
N VAL A 77 -10.73 1.51 15.20
CA VAL A 77 -10.94 0.82 13.91
C VAL A 77 -12.07 -0.21 14.06
N PRO A 78 -12.85 -0.53 13.02
CA PRO A 78 -13.77 -1.65 13.06
C PRO A 78 -13.01 -2.95 13.25
N ARG A 79 -13.52 -3.87 14.06
CA ARG A 79 -12.90 -5.18 14.24
C ARG A 79 -13.02 -5.99 12.97
N PHE A 80 -11.91 -6.52 12.48
CA PHE A 80 -11.89 -7.46 11.37
C PHE A 80 -12.54 -8.77 11.77
N VAL A 81 -13.31 -9.39 10.86
CA VAL A 81 -13.95 -10.71 11.07
C VAL A 81 -13.47 -11.71 10.03
N ALA A 82 -13.60 -11.38 8.75
CA ALA A 82 -13.19 -12.25 7.64
C ALA A 82 -13.02 -11.46 6.35
N ALA A 83 -12.27 -12.02 5.42
CA ALA A 83 -12.18 -11.53 4.05
C ALA A 83 -12.46 -12.68 3.08
N GLY A 84 -13.18 -12.41 2.00
CA GLY A 84 -13.45 -13.36 0.92
C GLY A 84 -12.40 -13.29 -0.18
N ASP A 85 -12.25 -14.41 -0.89
CA ASP A 85 -11.31 -14.55 -1.98
C ASP A 85 -11.73 -13.77 -3.23
N LEU A 86 -10.76 -13.18 -3.91
CA LEU A 86 -10.95 -12.51 -5.19
C LEU A 86 -11.47 -13.44 -6.30
N ASP A 87 -11.23 -14.75 -6.17
CA ASP A 87 -11.64 -15.77 -7.14
C ASP A 87 -13.15 -16.01 -7.17
N ARG A 88 -13.82 -15.73 -6.05
CA ARG A 88 -15.25 -15.98 -5.87
C ARG A 88 -16.02 -14.67 -5.76
N VAL A 89 -16.34 -14.30 -4.55
CA VAL A 89 -16.97 -13.00 -4.23
C VAL A 89 -16.07 -12.31 -3.23
N PRO A 90 -15.31 -11.28 -3.65
CA PRO A 90 -14.50 -10.53 -2.71
C PRO A 90 -15.41 -9.79 -1.73
N TYR A 91 -15.12 -9.91 -0.45
CA TYR A 91 -15.80 -9.19 0.62
C TYR A 91 -14.87 -8.94 1.80
N LEU A 92 -15.21 -7.96 2.59
CA LEU A 92 -14.60 -7.67 3.88
C LEU A 92 -15.70 -7.64 4.94
N ALA A 93 -15.70 -8.65 5.84
CA ALA A 93 -16.61 -8.69 6.98
C ALA A 93 -15.93 -8.10 8.22
N MET A 94 -16.62 -7.17 8.87
CA MET A 94 -16.11 -6.40 10.00
C MET A 94 -17.20 -6.01 10.97
N GLU A 95 -16.83 -5.41 12.10
CA GLU A 95 -17.77 -4.81 13.04
C GLU A 95 -18.63 -3.74 12.33
N TYR A 96 -19.95 -3.83 12.51
CA TYR A 96 -20.83 -2.73 12.20
C TYR A 96 -20.80 -1.72 13.36
N VAL A 97 -20.14 -0.60 13.14
CA VAL A 97 -19.98 0.42 14.16
C VAL A 97 -21.18 1.35 14.21
N HIS A 98 -21.90 1.36 15.34
CA HIS A 98 -22.96 2.31 15.57
C HIS A 98 -22.40 3.69 15.92
N GLY A 99 -22.95 4.73 15.33
CA GLY A 99 -22.55 6.10 15.58
C GLY A 99 -22.94 7.07 14.47
N ARG A 100 -22.39 8.26 14.50
CA ARG A 100 -22.61 9.32 13.50
C ARG A 100 -21.30 9.67 12.85
N THR A 101 -21.27 9.76 11.51
CA THR A 101 -20.09 10.25 10.79
C THR A 101 -19.91 11.75 11.03
N LEU A 102 -18.69 12.25 10.88
CA LEU A 102 -18.42 13.70 10.95
C LEU A 102 -19.22 14.48 9.90
N GLN A 103 -19.55 13.82 8.76
CA GLN A 103 -20.42 14.39 7.72
C GLN A 103 -21.77 14.82 8.29
N HIS A 104 -22.32 14.05 9.25
CA HIS A 104 -23.61 14.39 9.89
C HIS A 104 -23.58 15.76 10.58
N TRP A 105 -22.46 16.17 11.20
CA TRP A 105 -22.34 17.51 11.78
C TRP A 105 -22.22 18.60 10.73
N LEU A 106 -21.60 18.31 9.59
CA LEU A 106 -21.46 19.27 8.49
C LEU A 106 -22.78 19.45 7.71
N ASP A 107 -23.60 18.40 7.65
CA ASP A 107 -24.92 18.44 6.99
C ASP A 107 -26.01 19.02 7.89
N SER A 108 -25.72 19.20 9.19
CA SER A 108 -26.66 19.76 10.17
C SER A 108 -26.83 21.26 9.91
N GLU A 109 -28.09 21.74 9.99
CA GLU A 109 -28.40 23.16 9.94
C GLU A 109 -27.82 23.95 11.12
N LEU A 110 -27.62 23.28 12.27
CA LEU A 110 -26.99 23.87 13.45
C LEU A 110 -25.49 23.60 13.43
N ALA A 111 -24.72 24.67 13.24
CA ALA A 111 -23.27 24.59 13.37
C ALA A 111 -22.88 24.13 14.79
N PRO A 112 -21.93 23.18 14.93
CA PRO A 112 -21.41 22.82 16.25
C PRO A 112 -20.72 24.04 16.88
N ASN A 113 -20.86 24.19 18.18
CA ASN A 113 -20.11 25.22 18.90
C ASN A 113 -18.62 24.84 18.97
N PHE A 114 -17.74 25.80 19.29
CA PHE A 114 -16.30 25.55 19.29
C PHE A 114 -15.84 24.52 20.33
N ASP A 115 -16.58 24.33 21.42
CA ASP A 115 -16.28 23.28 22.40
C ASP A 115 -16.58 21.89 21.81
N GLU A 116 -17.65 21.77 21.06
CA GLU A 116 -18.00 20.54 20.35
C GLU A 116 -16.99 20.25 19.22
N VAL A 117 -16.64 21.27 18.42
CA VAL A 117 -15.57 21.16 17.40
C VAL A 117 -14.26 20.68 18.05
N THR A 118 -13.92 21.22 19.20
CA THR A 118 -12.72 20.83 19.94
C THR A 118 -12.78 19.37 20.37
N LYS A 119 -13.91 18.90 20.92
CA LYS A 119 -14.11 17.49 21.32
C LYS A 119 -14.00 16.55 20.12
N LEU A 120 -14.62 16.91 18.98
CA LEU A 120 -14.51 16.15 17.75
C LEU A 120 -13.04 16.11 17.27
N GLY A 121 -12.33 17.23 17.32
CA GLY A 121 -10.91 17.32 16.98
C GLY A 121 -10.04 16.43 17.85
N ILE A 122 -10.25 16.41 19.17
CA ILE A 122 -9.54 15.53 20.10
C ILE A 122 -9.81 14.06 19.75
N GLY A 123 -11.07 13.70 19.51
CA GLY A 123 -11.45 12.35 19.11
C GLY A 123 -10.75 11.88 17.85
N MET A 124 -10.75 12.72 16.81
CA MET A 124 -10.04 12.44 15.56
C MET A 124 -8.53 12.27 15.77
N ALA A 125 -7.91 13.21 16.49
CA ALA A 125 -6.47 13.19 16.72
C ALA A 125 -6.03 11.96 17.54
N ASN A 126 -6.82 11.53 18.53
CA ASN A 126 -6.55 10.30 19.27
C ASN A 126 -6.70 9.04 18.42
N ALA A 127 -7.73 8.97 17.59
CA ALA A 127 -7.93 7.83 16.69
C ALA A 127 -6.78 7.71 15.69
N ILE A 128 -6.36 8.82 15.09
CA ILE A 128 -5.23 8.87 14.17
C ILE A 128 -3.91 8.56 14.88
N HIS A 129 -3.71 9.04 16.10
CA HIS A 129 -2.54 8.68 16.88
C HIS A 129 -2.46 7.16 17.11
N ALA A 130 -3.57 6.53 17.52
CA ALA A 130 -3.63 5.08 17.71
C ALA A 130 -3.38 4.30 16.42
N LEU A 131 -3.80 4.81 15.26
CA LEU A 131 -3.49 4.25 13.95
C LEU A 131 -1.99 4.36 13.63
N HIS A 132 -1.40 5.56 13.82
CA HIS A 132 0.01 5.79 13.56
C HIS A 132 0.93 4.93 14.44
N GLN A 133 0.52 4.64 15.69
CA GLN A 133 1.24 3.71 16.56
C GLN A 133 1.28 2.27 16.04
N GLN A 134 0.35 1.92 15.15
CA GLN A 134 0.33 0.64 14.45
C GLN A 134 1.03 0.69 13.08
N ASN A 135 1.86 1.72 12.85
CA ASN A 135 2.63 1.93 11.62
C ASN A 135 1.77 2.09 10.35
N ALA A 136 0.54 2.55 10.51
CA ALA A 136 -0.38 2.82 9.40
C ALA A 136 -0.68 4.32 9.27
N VAL A 137 -0.84 4.81 8.04
CA VAL A 137 -1.26 6.17 7.70
C VAL A 137 -2.52 6.07 6.86
N HIS A 138 -3.55 6.82 7.20
CA HIS A 138 -4.88 6.66 6.59
C HIS A 138 -4.95 7.16 5.14
N LEU A 139 -4.43 8.37 4.88
CA LEU A 139 -4.30 9.04 3.57
C LEU A 139 -5.59 9.38 2.81
N ASP A 140 -6.75 8.99 3.29
CA ASP A 140 -8.08 9.38 2.75
C ASP A 140 -9.04 9.80 3.86
N LEU A 141 -8.55 10.56 4.83
CA LEU A 141 -9.40 11.13 5.86
C LEU A 141 -10.33 12.20 5.26
N LYS A 142 -11.61 11.99 5.48
CA LYS A 142 -12.70 12.89 5.10
C LYS A 142 -13.87 12.71 6.08
N PRO A 143 -14.83 13.63 6.12
CA PRO A 143 -15.93 13.57 7.08
C PRO A 143 -16.74 12.27 7.05
N ALA A 144 -16.89 11.64 5.88
CA ALA A 144 -17.59 10.37 5.74
C ALA A 144 -16.81 9.17 6.34
N ASN A 145 -15.48 9.28 6.45
CA ASN A 145 -14.60 8.20 6.92
C ASN A 145 -14.27 8.29 8.41
N VAL A 146 -14.82 9.28 9.12
CA VAL A 146 -14.69 9.41 10.60
C VAL A 146 -16.05 9.28 11.24
N LEU A 147 -16.23 8.23 12.02
CA LEU A 147 -17.47 7.93 12.74
C LEU A 147 -17.26 8.14 14.24
N PHE A 148 -18.20 8.75 14.93
CA PHE A 148 -18.18 8.92 16.37
C PHE A 148 -19.21 8.01 17.03
N ARG A 149 -18.75 7.18 17.97
CA ARG A 149 -19.62 6.37 18.82
C ARG A 149 -20.36 7.29 19.82
N GLU A 150 -21.40 6.80 20.45
CA GLU A 150 -22.16 7.55 21.48
C GLU A 150 -21.30 8.03 22.66
N ASN A 151 -20.23 7.29 22.99
CA ASN A 151 -19.27 7.67 24.03
C ASN A 151 -18.27 8.75 23.58
N GLY A 152 -18.40 9.28 22.36
CA GLY A 152 -17.52 10.30 21.79
C GLY A 152 -16.19 9.80 21.22
N SER A 153 -15.92 8.49 21.25
CA SER A 153 -14.71 7.95 20.61
C SER A 153 -14.85 7.92 19.10
N ALA A 154 -13.81 8.37 18.38
CA ALA A 154 -13.77 8.33 16.93
C ALA A 154 -13.31 6.96 16.44
N VAL A 155 -13.93 6.49 15.34
CA VAL A 155 -13.60 5.27 14.61
C VAL A 155 -13.31 5.65 13.15
N LEU A 156 -12.18 5.19 12.65
CA LEU A 156 -11.74 5.42 11.28
C LEU A 156 -12.30 4.33 10.37
N LEU A 157 -12.80 4.72 9.22
CA LEU A 157 -13.44 3.84 8.25
C LEU A 157 -12.71 3.96 6.90
N ASP A 158 -12.75 2.88 6.10
CA ASP A 158 -12.27 2.86 4.72
C ASP A 158 -10.75 3.04 4.57
N PHE A 159 -10.02 1.93 4.66
CA PHE A 159 -8.56 1.89 4.58
C PHE A 159 -8.03 1.60 3.16
N GLY A 160 -8.87 1.70 2.15
CA GLY A 160 -8.53 1.34 0.76
C GLY A 160 -7.40 2.18 0.14
N LEU A 161 -7.13 3.38 0.67
CA LEU A 161 -6.01 4.23 0.25
C LEU A 161 -4.91 4.35 1.29
N SER A 162 -4.98 3.59 2.38
CA SER A 162 -4.02 3.67 3.48
C SER A 162 -2.65 3.11 3.09
N TRP A 163 -1.66 3.52 3.82
CA TRP A 163 -0.31 3.00 3.75
C TRP A 163 0.06 2.33 5.07
N HIS A 164 0.81 1.23 5.01
CA HIS A 164 1.30 0.56 6.20
C HIS A 164 2.78 0.23 6.03
N ALA A 165 3.62 0.59 7.01
CA ALA A 165 5.08 0.48 6.92
C ALA A 165 5.58 -0.95 6.68
N HIS A 166 4.80 -1.94 7.05
CA HIS A 166 5.16 -3.34 6.92
C HIS A 166 4.56 -4.02 5.68
N TYR A 167 3.83 -3.30 4.83
CA TYR A 167 3.28 -3.83 3.58
C TYR A 167 3.84 -3.07 2.38
N PRO A 168 4.02 -3.73 1.24
CA PRO A 168 4.30 -3.04 -0.02
C PRO A 168 3.20 -2.01 -0.32
N ASP A 169 3.58 -0.85 -0.83
CA ASP A 169 2.61 0.16 -1.25
C ASP A 169 2.07 -0.17 -2.65
N LEU A 170 0.97 -0.95 -2.69
CA LEU A 170 0.31 -1.37 -3.93
C LEU A 170 -0.14 -0.19 -4.80
N LEU A 171 -0.42 0.92 -4.15
CA LEU A 171 -0.94 2.11 -4.81
C LEU A 171 0.17 3.01 -5.35
N ALA A 172 1.42 2.90 -4.87
CA ALA A 172 2.52 3.77 -5.27
C ALA A 172 2.80 3.79 -6.77
N GLU A 173 2.60 2.66 -7.45
CA GLU A 173 2.89 2.55 -8.89
C GLU A 173 1.80 3.12 -9.78
N GLN A 174 0.55 2.97 -9.38
CA GLN A 174 -0.58 3.52 -10.13
C GLN A 174 -0.78 5.01 -9.86
N LEU A 175 -0.16 5.53 -8.80
CA LEU A 175 -0.36 6.88 -8.31
C LEU A 175 0.61 7.92 -8.90
N ARG A 176 0.94 7.85 -10.16
CA ARG A 176 1.48 9.02 -10.88
C ARG A 176 0.51 10.22 -10.83
N LYS A 177 -0.68 10.01 -10.26
CA LYS A 177 -1.69 11.04 -9.95
C LYS A 177 -1.94 11.06 -8.45
N ALA A 178 -2.22 12.23 -7.90
CA ALA A 178 -2.66 12.36 -6.52
C ALA A 178 -3.95 11.55 -6.29
N VAL A 179 -3.92 10.60 -5.35
CA VAL A 179 -5.07 9.76 -4.99
C VAL A 179 -5.52 10.13 -3.58
N GLY A 180 -6.82 10.17 -3.42
CA GLY A 180 -7.50 10.59 -2.21
C GLY A 180 -8.62 11.58 -2.54
N SER A 181 -9.37 11.96 -1.53
CA SER A 181 -10.47 12.91 -1.65
C SER A 181 -9.93 14.33 -1.85
N PRO A 182 -10.15 14.97 -3.02
CA PRO A 182 -9.42 16.18 -3.44
C PRO A 182 -9.46 17.35 -2.45
N ALA A 183 -10.54 17.51 -1.68
CA ALA A 183 -10.67 18.60 -0.73
C ALA A 183 -9.75 18.44 0.50
N TRP A 184 -9.45 17.21 0.93
CA TRP A 184 -8.73 16.89 2.18
C TRP A 184 -7.29 16.41 1.98
N ILE A 185 -6.88 16.10 0.75
CA ILE A 185 -5.55 15.57 0.43
C ILE A 185 -4.43 16.55 0.85
N ALA A 186 -3.36 16.04 1.44
CA ALA A 186 -2.23 16.87 1.90
C ALA A 186 -1.29 17.29 0.74
N PRO A 187 -0.53 18.39 0.88
CA PRO A 187 0.42 18.87 -0.12
C PRO A 187 1.42 17.82 -0.59
N GLU A 188 2.00 17.04 0.32
CA GLU A 188 2.96 15.97 0.01
C GLU A 188 2.34 14.82 -0.77
N GLN A 189 1.06 14.48 -0.51
CA GLN A 189 0.34 13.49 -1.30
C GLN A 189 0.14 13.94 -2.76
N VAL A 190 -0.03 15.26 -2.99
CA VAL A 190 -0.14 15.83 -4.35
C VAL A 190 1.13 15.60 -5.16
N VAL A 191 2.28 15.49 -4.51
CA VAL A 191 3.58 15.18 -5.14
C VAL A 191 4.00 13.72 -4.94
N GLY A 192 3.09 12.87 -4.48
CA GLY A 192 3.27 11.41 -4.46
C GLY A 192 3.89 10.83 -3.20
N VAL A 193 4.14 11.64 -2.15
CA VAL A 193 4.62 11.14 -0.86
C VAL A 193 3.45 10.55 -0.08
N ARG A 194 3.56 9.27 0.34
CA ARG A 194 2.46 8.55 0.98
C ARG A 194 2.70 8.22 2.46
N GLY A 195 3.87 7.81 2.87
CA GLY A 195 4.12 7.31 4.24
C GLY A 195 4.30 8.40 5.33
N ASP A 196 3.94 9.66 5.09
CA ASP A 196 4.08 10.72 6.10
C ASP A 196 2.81 10.81 6.98
N PRO A 197 2.89 10.49 8.30
CA PRO A 197 1.73 10.55 9.20
C PRO A 197 1.17 11.98 9.36
N ARG A 198 1.95 13.01 9.03
CA ARG A 198 1.49 14.40 9.08
C ARG A 198 0.53 14.76 7.95
N SER A 199 0.36 13.89 6.96
CA SER A 199 -0.70 14.00 5.96
C SER A 199 -2.09 13.87 6.60
N ASP A 200 -2.25 12.94 7.55
CA ASP A 200 -3.49 12.78 8.29
C ASP A 200 -3.75 13.99 9.22
N VAL A 201 -2.69 14.57 9.81
CA VAL A 201 -2.80 15.81 10.59
C VAL A 201 -3.31 16.98 9.73
N PHE A 202 -2.85 17.08 8.48
CA PHE A 202 -3.36 18.07 7.54
C PHE A 202 -4.86 17.87 7.25
N ALA A 203 -5.28 16.64 6.99
CA ALA A 203 -6.68 16.31 6.74
C ALA A 203 -7.58 16.63 7.95
N ILE A 204 -7.11 16.36 9.20
CA ILE A 204 -7.81 16.81 10.42
C ILE A 204 -7.92 18.35 10.41
N GLY A 205 -6.86 19.07 10.07
CA GLY A 205 -6.87 20.52 9.95
C GLY A 205 -7.93 21.04 8.97
N VAL A 206 -8.08 20.36 7.79
CA VAL A 206 -9.13 20.69 6.82
C VAL A 206 -10.52 20.48 7.40
N MET A 207 -10.75 19.35 8.08
CA MET A 207 -12.04 19.04 8.71
C MET A 207 -12.38 20.02 9.84
N LEU A 208 -11.42 20.38 10.70
CA LEU A 208 -11.59 21.39 11.73
C LEU A 208 -11.89 22.77 11.14
N TYR A 209 -11.19 23.16 10.09
CA TYR A 209 -11.47 24.38 9.35
C TYR A 209 -12.92 24.40 8.84
N GLN A 210 -13.36 23.30 8.21
CA GLN A 210 -14.70 23.17 7.68
C GLN A 210 -15.77 23.21 8.77
N LEU A 211 -15.57 22.55 9.90
CA LEU A 211 -16.47 22.61 11.07
C LEU A 211 -16.59 24.03 11.66
N CYS A 212 -15.50 24.81 11.67
CA CYS A 212 -15.50 26.18 12.21
C CYS A 212 -16.08 27.21 11.25
N THR A 213 -16.03 26.98 9.93
CA THR A 213 -16.30 28.02 8.92
C THR A 213 -17.37 27.64 7.90
N HIS A 214 -17.80 26.38 7.87
CA HIS A 214 -18.65 25.78 6.79
C HIS A 214 -18.06 25.93 5.39
N ALA A 215 -16.77 26.20 5.27
CA ALA A 215 -16.07 26.35 4.01
C ALA A 215 -14.85 25.43 3.94
N LEU A 216 -14.49 25.01 2.75
CA LEU A 216 -13.26 24.26 2.51
C LEU A 216 -12.08 25.25 2.33
N PRO A 217 -10.92 25.03 3.02
CA PRO A 217 -9.80 25.97 2.99
C PRO A 217 -9.18 26.16 1.60
N PHE A 218 -9.28 25.13 0.74
CA PHE A 218 -8.72 25.14 -0.63
C PHE A 218 -9.82 24.89 -1.69
N GLY A 219 -11.11 24.98 -1.30
CA GLY A 219 -12.23 24.66 -2.18
C GLY A 219 -12.25 23.20 -2.62
N GLU A 220 -12.97 22.94 -3.71
CA GLU A 220 -13.08 21.62 -4.35
C GLU A 220 -12.28 21.60 -5.66
N PRO A 221 -10.98 21.31 -5.64
CA PRO A 221 -10.15 21.33 -6.83
C PRO A 221 -10.52 20.18 -7.78
N GLN A 222 -10.92 20.53 -9.01
CA GLN A 222 -11.31 19.57 -10.06
C GLN A 222 -10.15 19.24 -11.00
N THR A 223 -9.01 19.90 -10.86
CA THR A 223 -7.84 19.73 -11.73
C THR A 223 -6.56 19.52 -10.93
N ALA A 224 -5.58 18.84 -11.53
CA ALA A 224 -4.25 18.70 -10.95
C ALA A 224 -3.58 20.03 -10.60
N ALA A 225 -3.79 21.07 -11.42
CA ALA A 225 -3.29 22.42 -11.14
C ALA A 225 -3.97 23.03 -9.91
N GLY A 226 -5.27 22.84 -9.74
CA GLY A 226 -6.01 23.25 -8.55
C GLY A 226 -5.52 22.53 -7.29
N LEU A 227 -5.29 21.21 -7.38
CA LEU A 227 -4.71 20.43 -6.30
C LEU A 227 -3.34 20.94 -5.87
N ARG A 228 -2.49 21.32 -6.81
CA ARG A 228 -1.13 21.81 -6.51
C ARG A 228 -1.11 23.16 -5.79
N GLN A 229 -2.18 23.96 -5.81
CA GLN A 229 -2.24 25.26 -5.13
C GLN A 229 -1.91 25.18 -3.64
N ARG A 230 -2.30 24.08 -2.97
CA ARG A 230 -2.01 23.86 -1.53
C ARG A 230 -0.52 23.75 -1.20
N LEU A 231 0.34 23.58 -2.19
CA LEU A 231 1.80 23.60 -2.00
C LEU A 231 2.34 25.02 -1.70
N TRP A 232 1.61 26.09 -2.06
CA TRP A 232 2.09 27.46 -1.89
C TRP A 232 1.05 28.46 -1.41
N VAL A 233 -0.26 28.16 -1.52
CA VAL A 233 -1.34 29.05 -1.10
C VAL A 233 -1.73 28.69 0.34
N ASP A 234 -1.77 29.70 1.22
CA ASP A 234 -2.39 29.54 2.53
C ASP A 234 -3.91 29.75 2.41
N PRO A 235 -4.71 29.05 3.19
CA PRO A 235 -6.16 29.25 3.20
C PRO A 235 -6.51 30.62 3.79
N THR A 236 -7.72 31.07 3.53
CA THR A 236 -8.28 32.24 4.22
C THR A 236 -8.26 31.98 5.73
N PRO A 237 -7.75 32.93 6.57
CA PRO A 237 -7.79 32.73 8.02
C PRO A 237 -9.22 32.46 8.51
N PRO A 238 -9.47 31.40 9.29
CA PRO A 238 -10.80 31.00 9.73
C PRO A 238 -11.58 32.11 10.41
N ARG A 239 -10.92 32.92 11.24
CA ARG A 239 -11.55 34.05 11.96
C ARG A 239 -12.02 35.19 11.05
N LYS A 240 -11.59 35.23 9.81
CA LYS A 240 -12.17 36.14 8.80
C LYS A 240 -13.57 35.71 8.38
N LEU A 241 -13.84 34.41 8.38
CA LEU A 241 -15.13 33.79 8.03
C LEU A 241 -16.01 33.61 9.26
N SER A 242 -15.41 33.24 10.39
CA SER A 242 -16.07 33.01 11.68
C SER A 242 -15.39 33.86 12.77
N PRO A 243 -15.76 35.15 12.92
CA PRO A 243 -15.09 36.08 13.85
C PRO A 243 -15.15 35.67 15.32
N ALA A 244 -16.14 34.89 15.70
CA ALA A 244 -16.30 34.36 17.06
C ALA A 244 -15.32 33.24 17.41
N MET A 245 -14.61 32.68 16.42
CA MET A 245 -13.64 31.60 16.63
C MET A 245 -12.51 32.05 17.57
N PRO A 246 -12.17 31.27 18.59
CA PRO A 246 -11.06 31.57 19.50
C PRO A 246 -9.72 31.68 18.76
N VAL A 247 -8.86 32.59 19.22
CA VAL A 247 -7.52 32.83 18.62
C VAL A 247 -6.66 31.56 18.65
N TRP A 248 -6.71 30.85 19.78
CA TRP A 248 -5.95 29.61 19.96
C TRP A 248 -6.41 28.50 18.98
N LEU A 249 -7.71 28.41 18.71
CA LEU A 249 -8.23 27.39 17.80
C LEU A 249 -7.84 27.69 16.35
N GLN A 250 -7.83 28.98 15.96
CA GLN A 250 -7.26 29.36 14.66
C GLN A 250 -5.77 29.01 14.56
N GLU A 251 -4.97 29.25 15.62
CA GLU A 251 -3.55 28.86 15.64
C GLU A 251 -3.39 27.38 15.36
N VAL A 252 -4.14 26.52 16.09
CA VAL A 252 -4.11 25.06 15.92
C VAL A 252 -4.50 24.63 14.50
N VAL A 253 -5.62 25.13 13.99
CA VAL A 253 -6.11 24.78 12.65
C VAL A 253 -5.11 25.20 11.59
N MET A 254 -4.60 26.44 11.67
CA MET A 254 -3.65 26.96 10.66
C MET A 254 -2.29 26.25 10.75
N GLN A 255 -1.89 25.77 11.93
CA GLN A 255 -0.68 24.96 12.07
C GLN A 255 -0.84 23.58 11.40
N CYS A 256 -2.00 22.93 11.51
CA CYS A 256 -2.28 21.71 10.78
C CYS A 256 -2.21 21.93 9.26
N LEU A 257 -2.63 23.08 8.77
CA LEU A 257 -2.72 23.42 7.34
C LEU A 257 -1.43 24.00 6.74
N GLU A 258 -0.31 24.00 7.48
CA GLU A 258 0.99 24.42 6.92
C GLU A 258 1.35 23.58 5.68
N PRO A 259 1.76 24.20 4.56
CA PRO A 259 2.15 23.47 3.36
C PRO A 259 3.33 22.52 3.59
N GLU A 260 4.30 22.92 4.41
CA GLU A 260 5.46 22.12 4.77
C GLU A 260 5.13 21.22 5.96
N ALA A 261 5.12 19.90 5.78
CA ALA A 261 4.79 18.93 6.83
C ALA A 261 5.64 19.11 8.11
N ALA A 262 6.90 19.53 7.98
CA ALA A 262 7.79 19.80 9.13
C ALA A 262 7.34 20.97 10.03
N LYS A 263 6.44 21.83 9.55
CA LYS A 263 5.90 22.98 10.32
C LYS A 263 4.57 22.68 10.96
N ARG A 264 3.96 21.51 10.66
CA ARG A 264 2.74 21.01 11.30
C ARG A 264 3.07 20.43 12.68
N TYR A 265 2.07 19.91 13.34
CA TYR A 265 2.28 19.07 14.52
C TYR A 265 3.12 17.84 14.15
N PRO A 266 4.13 17.49 14.97
CA PRO A 266 5.00 16.34 14.69
C PRO A 266 4.25 15.01 14.77
N SER A 267 3.16 14.96 15.54
CA SER A 267 2.25 13.81 15.60
C SER A 267 0.83 14.24 15.96
N ALA A 268 -0.14 13.37 15.70
CA ALA A 268 -1.54 13.59 16.10
C ALA A 268 -1.71 13.69 17.63
N ALA A 269 -0.82 13.07 18.43
CA ALA A 269 -0.85 13.23 19.89
C ALA A 269 -0.55 14.67 20.31
N HIS A 270 0.38 15.38 19.66
CA HIS A 270 0.64 16.79 19.95
C HIS A 270 -0.56 17.67 19.58
N LEU A 271 -1.25 17.36 18.48
CA LEU A 271 -2.50 18.04 18.12
C LEU A 271 -3.59 17.81 19.18
N ALA A 272 -3.77 16.55 19.63
CA ALA A 272 -4.74 16.23 20.69
C ALA A 272 -4.43 16.96 22.00
N PHE A 273 -3.15 17.06 22.33
CA PHE A 273 -2.70 17.78 23.53
C PHE A 273 -3.08 19.27 23.47
N ASP A 274 -2.75 19.97 22.39
CA ASP A 274 -3.04 21.40 22.23
C ASP A 274 -4.56 21.67 22.20
N LEU A 275 -5.34 20.81 21.53
CA LEU A 275 -6.80 20.89 21.55
C LEU A 275 -7.37 20.71 22.96
N SER A 276 -6.75 19.84 23.78
CA SER A 276 -7.18 19.56 25.16
C SER A 276 -6.73 20.65 26.17
N HIS A 277 -5.69 21.41 25.80
CA HIS A 277 -5.06 22.40 26.68
C HIS A 277 -4.92 23.76 25.97
N PRO A 278 -6.03 24.49 25.73
CA PRO A 278 -6.02 25.75 24.98
C PRO A 278 -5.06 26.81 25.54
N THR A 279 -4.83 26.81 26.85
CA THR A 279 -3.93 27.76 27.54
C THR A 279 -2.45 27.49 27.29
N HIS A 280 -2.09 26.31 26.81
CA HIS A 280 -0.72 25.92 26.45
C HIS A 280 -0.37 26.24 25.00
N VAL A 281 -1.38 26.56 24.18
CA VAL A 281 -1.17 26.91 22.78
C VAL A 281 -0.40 28.22 22.65
N GLN A 282 0.77 28.15 22.02
CA GLN A 282 1.57 29.33 21.73
C GLN A 282 0.99 30.11 20.55
N ILE A 283 0.42 31.26 20.83
CA ILE A 283 -0.18 32.13 19.81
C ILE A 283 0.93 32.80 18.98
N THR A 284 0.95 32.53 17.69
CA THR A 284 1.82 33.17 16.71
C THR A 284 1.03 34.12 15.78
N GLN A 285 1.66 34.54 14.67
CA GLN A 285 0.94 35.29 13.64
C GLN A 285 -0.19 34.49 12.99
N ARG A 286 -0.16 33.15 13.02
CA ARG A 286 -1.22 32.29 12.50
C ARG A 286 -2.54 32.51 13.25
N GLY A 287 -2.50 32.56 14.57
CA GLY A 287 -3.68 32.75 15.41
C GLY A 287 -4.28 34.15 15.33
N THR A 288 -3.44 35.17 15.14
CA THR A 288 -3.87 36.58 15.16
C THR A 288 -4.14 37.18 13.78
N ASN A 289 -3.59 36.59 12.72
CA ASN A 289 -3.74 37.12 11.37
C ASN A 289 -5.16 36.89 10.83
N ILE A 290 -5.78 37.96 10.32
CA ILE A 290 -7.08 37.94 9.61
C ILE A 290 -6.97 38.36 8.13
N THR A 291 -5.77 38.72 7.64
CA THR A 291 -5.51 39.34 6.32
C THR A 291 -4.75 38.33 5.49
N GLY A 292 -4.73 37.22 5.35
CA GLY A 292 -4.04 36.32 4.40
C GLY A 292 -2.53 36.60 4.23
N THR A 293 -1.85 35.70 3.56
CA THR A 293 -0.38 35.72 3.41
C THR A 293 0.09 36.73 2.38
N LYS A 294 1.26 37.35 2.61
CA LYS A 294 1.85 38.34 1.70
C LYS A 294 2.29 37.69 0.38
N PHE A 295 2.03 38.37 -0.74
CA PHE A 295 2.37 37.93 -2.10
C PHE A 295 3.82 37.42 -2.27
N ARG A 296 4.79 38.06 -1.63
CA ARG A 296 6.21 37.63 -1.68
C ARG A 296 6.43 36.18 -1.10
N THR A 297 5.69 35.84 -0.08
CA THR A 297 5.77 34.48 0.53
C THR A 297 5.14 33.45 -0.41
N HIS A 298 3.99 33.76 -0.99
CA HIS A 298 3.36 32.92 -2.01
C HIS A 298 4.28 32.68 -3.21
N PHE A 299 4.91 33.72 -3.73
CA PHE A 299 5.82 33.63 -4.88
C PHE A 299 7.06 32.78 -4.60
N LYS A 300 7.69 32.92 -3.42
CA LYS A 300 8.81 32.06 -3.01
C LYS A 300 8.39 30.59 -2.91
N ARG A 301 7.24 30.32 -2.31
CA ARG A 301 6.70 28.95 -2.19
C ARG A 301 6.34 28.38 -3.55
N TRP A 302 5.79 29.20 -4.44
CA TRP A 302 5.45 28.79 -5.82
C TRP A 302 6.70 28.36 -6.60
N ILE A 303 7.80 29.12 -6.55
CA ILE A 303 9.06 28.74 -7.20
C ILE A 303 9.57 27.40 -6.64
N LYS A 304 9.53 27.23 -5.31
CA LYS A 304 9.92 25.96 -4.68
C LYS A 304 9.04 24.80 -5.15
N ALA A 305 7.72 25.01 -5.21
CA ALA A 305 6.75 24.01 -5.64
C ALA A 305 6.86 23.66 -7.14
N ALA A 306 7.26 24.60 -7.99
CA ALA A 306 7.47 24.35 -9.42
C ALA A 306 8.64 23.37 -9.69
N GLY A 307 9.62 23.31 -8.79
CA GLY A 307 10.73 22.33 -8.85
C GLY A 307 10.46 21.01 -8.13
N MET A 308 9.30 20.84 -7.51
CA MET A 308 8.93 19.58 -6.86
C MET A 308 8.43 18.57 -7.91
N HIS A 309 9.27 17.59 -8.19
CA HIS A 309 8.91 16.39 -8.94
C HIS A 309 8.34 15.34 -7.99
N TYR A 310 7.59 14.39 -8.55
CA TYR A 310 7.19 13.16 -7.83
C TYR A 310 8.43 12.53 -7.20
N GLN A 311 8.41 12.37 -5.89
CA GLN A 311 9.40 11.62 -5.16
C GLN A 311 8.69 10.47 -4.45
N PRO A 312 9.16 9.22 -4.61
CA PRO A 312 8.68 8.14 -3.78
C PRO A 312 8.88 8.52 -2.31
N SER A 313 7.93 8.13 -1.47
CA SER A 313 7.98 8.44 -0.04
C SER A 313 9.33 8.01 0.54
N PRO A 314 10.10 8.91 1.18
CA PRO A 314 11.22 8.46 1.97
C PRO A 314 10.64 7.61 3.09
N VAL A 315 11.03 6.35 3.12
CA VAL A 315 10.67 5.47 4.23
C VAL A 315 11.07 6.16 5.52
N PRO A 316 10.28 6.09 6.58
CA PRO A 316 10.71 6.47 7.92
C PRO A 316 11.84 5.52 8.35
N SER A 317 13.02 5.73 7.80
CA SER A 317 14.19 4.83 7.90
C SER A 317 14.83 4.79 9.28
N GLN A 318 14.28 5.47 10.27
CA GLN A 318 14.90 5.57 11.60
C GLN A 318 14.05 5.03 12.77
N GLN A 319 12.85 4.50 12.54
CA GLN A 319 12.00 4.01 13.64
C GLN A 319 11.43 2.61 13.46
N ILE A 320 11.69 1.93 12.35
CA ILE A 320 11.13 0.60 12.09
C ILE A 320 12.31 -0.35 11.86
N ASN A 321 12.35 -1.43 12.63
CA ASN A 321 13.16 -2.60 12.25
C ASN A 321 12.77 -2.96 10.82
N GLU A 322 13.71 -2.82 9.88
CA GLU A 322 13.46 -3.14 8.47
C GLU A 322 12.97 -4.57 8.36
N VAL A 323 11.68 -4.72 8.03
CA VAL A 323 11.16 -6.03 7.66
C VAL A 323 11.62 -6.27 6.22
N PRO A 324 12.50 -7.25 5.97
CA PRO A 324 13.00 -7.47 4.62
C PRO A 324 11.87 -7.91 3.71
N ILE A 325 11.68 -7.20 2.60
CA ILE A 325 10.71 -7.56 1.57
C ILE A 325 11.44 -8.32 0.46
N ILE A 326 10.99 -9.52 0.18
CA ILE A 326 11.43 -10.33 -0.94
C ILE A 326 10.40 -10.21 -2.04
N MET A 327 10.76 -9.60 -3.17
CA MET A 327 9.91 -9.54 -4.35
C MET A 327 10.19 -10.72 -5.27
N VAL A 328 9.17 -11.41 -5.73
CA VAL A 328 9.29 -12.39 -6.80
C VAL A 328 8.57 -11.90 -8.06
N ALA A 329 9.30 -11.77 -9.15
CA ALA A 329 8.72 -11.48 -10.46
C ALA A 329 8.24 -12.78 -11.11
N VAL A 330 6.93 -13.00 -11.09
CA VAL A 330 6.28 -14.21 -11.63
C VAL A 330 5.90 -13.95 -13.09
N PRO A 331 6.54 -14.64 -14.07
CA PRO A 331 6.20 -14.47 -15.47
C PRO A 331 4.84 -15.10 -15.79
N HIS A 332 4.08 -14.47 -16.68
CA HIS A 332 2.76 -14.93 -17.12
C HIS A 332 2.71 -15.41 -18.57
N LYS A 333 3.79 -15.20 -19.35
CA LYS A 333 3.92 -15.64 -20.75
C LYS A 333 5.21 -16.43 -20.92
N ASP A 334 5.21 -17.38 -21.88
CA ASP A 334 6.38 -18.16 -22.30
C ASP A 334 7.11 -18.86 -21.14
N VAL A 335 6.35 -19.38 -20.16
CA VAL A 335 6.88 -20.02 -18.96
C VAL A 335 6.37 -21.46 -18.86
N THR A 336 7.23 -22.37 -18.40
CA THR A 336 6.89 -23.77 -18.12
C THR A 336 6.58 -23.95 -16.65
N ASP A 337 5.75 -24.96 -16.32
CA ASP A 337 5.46 -25.33 -14.92
C ASP A 337 6.73 -25.64 -14.12
N ALA A 338 7.73 -26.26 -14.79
CA ALA A 338 9.04 -26.53 -14.18
C ALA A 338 9.79 -25.25 -13.78
N THR A 339 9.68 -24.19 -14.57
CA THR A 339 10.27 -22.87 -14.25
C THR A 339 9.53 -22.23 -13.08
N LEU A 340 8.20 -22.26 -13.08
CA LEU A 340 7.37 -21.75 -11.98
C LEU A 340 7.63 -22.51 -10.67
N TYR A 341 7.80 -23.82 -10.74
CA TYR A 341 8.19 -24.64 -9.61
C TYR A 341 9.58 -24.28 -9.06
N SER A 342 10.58 -24.16 -9.95
CA SER A 342 11.95 -23.77 -9.56
C SER A 342 12.00 -22.37 -8.95
N LEU A 343 11.20 -21.45 -9.47
CA LEU A 343 11.06 -20.11 -8.91
C LEU A 343 10.49 -20.15 -7.49
N ARG A 344 9.43 -20.95 -7.27
CA ARG A 344 8.83 -21.13 -5.94
C ARG A 344 9.81 -21.73 -4.94
N GLN A 345 10.60 -22.73 -5.35
CA GLN A 345 11.63 -23.33 -4.49
C GLN A 345 12.73 -22.33 -4.11
N ALA A 346 13.18 -21.50 -5.05
CA ALA A 346 14.15 -20.46 -4.78
C ALA A 346 13.63 -19.42 -3.80
N VAL A 347 12.37 -19.01 -3.95
CA VAL A 347 11.69 -18.09 -3.03
C VAL A 347 11.58 -18.69 -1.63
N ALA A 348 11.12 -19.94 -1.50
CA ALA A 348 11.00 -20.62 -0.21
C ALA A 348 12.34 -20.69 0.54
N ARG A 349 13.44 -20.97 -0.19
CA ARG A 349 14.80 -20.95 0.38
C ARG A 349 15.22 -19.55 0.82
N SER A 350 14.92 -18.52 0.01
CA SER A 350 15.25 -17.13 0.33
C SER A 350 14.48 -16.64 1.56
N LEU A 351 13.22 -17.03 1.73
CA LEU A 351 12.42 -16.74 2.92
C LEU A 351 12.99 -17.42 4.17
N GLY A 352 13.39 -18.70 4.07
CA GLY A 352 13.96 -19.45 5.19
C GLY A 352 15.24 -18.87 5.76
N THR A 353 16.01 -18.10 4.99
CA THR A 353 17.23 -17.41 5.43
C THR A 353 16.99 -16.04 6.07
N ARG A 354 15.75 -15.53 6.04
CA ARG A 354 15.37 -14.21 6.53
C ARG A 354 14.10 -14.27 7.36
N PRO A 355 14.17 -14.65 8.64
CA PRO A 355 13.02 -14.69 9.52
C PRO A 355 12.29 -13.35 9.56
N GLY A 356 10.96 -13.37 9.46
CA GLY A 356 10.12 -12.17 9.43
C GLY A 356 10.07 -11.47 8.07
N ALA A 357 10.74 -12.02 7.02
CA ALA A 357 10.62 -11.48 5.66
C ALA A 357 9.20 -11.63 5.13
N ARG A 358 8.78 -10.64 4.35
CA ARG A 358 7.51 -10.63 3.61
C ARG A 358 7.76 -10.92 2.15
N LEU A 359 6.80 -11.58 1.53
CA LEU A 359 6.86 -11.93 0.12
C LEU A 359 5.89 -11.07 -0.69
N ALA A 360 6.41 -10.36 -1.67
CA ALA A 360 5.63 -9.66 -2.69
C ALA A 360 5.71 -10.45 -4.00
N CYS A 361 4.61 -11.07 -4.42
CA CYS A 361 4.49 -11.75 -5.71
C CYS A 361 4.02 -10.74 -6.75
N VAL A 362 4.82 -10.47 -7.77
CA VAL A 362 4.56 -9.41 -8.75
C VAL A 362 4.51 -10.01 -10.15
N THR A 363 3.48 -9.71 -10.93
CA THR A 363 3.44 -9.97 -12.36
C THR A 363 3.20 -8.67 -13.14
N VAL A 364 3.82 -8.51 -14.29
CA VAL A 364 3.67 -7.32 -15.15
C VAL A 364 2.94 -7.71 -16.41
N ILE A 365 1.80 -7.08 -16.68
CA ILE A 365 0.99 -7.27 -17.89
C ILE A 365 1.06 -6.02 -18.75
N SER A 366 0.74 -6.17 -20.05
CA SER A 366 0.54 -5.03 -20.96
C SER A 366 -0.83 -5.19 -21.61
N THR A 367 -1.79 -4.38 -21.20
CA THR A 367 -3.16 -4.40 -21.72
C THR A 367 -3.24 -3.98 -23.18
N ASN A 368 -2.28 -3.19 -23.66
CA ASN A 368 -2.22 -2.76 -25.07
C ASN A 368 -1.83 -3.86 -26.06
N GLN A 369 -1.39 -5.03 -25.62
CA GLN A 369 -0.91 -6.13 -26.46
C GLN A 369 -1.82 -7.37 -26.44
N THR A 370 -2.85 -7.40 -25.63
CA THR A 370 -3.76 -8.54 -25.58
C THR A 370 -4.82 -8.41 -26.68
N SER A 371 -4.60 -9.14 -27.78
CA SER A 371 -5.62 -9.46 -28.78
C SER A 371 -6.59 -10.50 -28.20
N ALA A 372 -7.39 -10.11 -27.24
CA ALA A 372 -8.42 -10.94 -26.63
C ALA A 372 -9.78 -10.71 -27.31
N SER A 373 -10.62 -11.75 -27.34
CA SER A 373 -12.00 -11.73 -27.81
C SER A 373 -12.80 -10.59 -27.18
N GLU A 374 -13.88 -10.14 -27.82
CA GLU A 374 -14.67 -8.97 -27.41
C GLU A 374 -15.24 -9.02 -25.98
N GLU A 375 -15.37 -10.22 -25.40
CA GLU A 375 -15.83 -10.44 -24.03
C GLU A 375 -14.74 -10.19 -22.94
N ASP A 376 -13.46 -10.23 -23.31
CA ASP A 376 -12.30 -10.05 -22.39
C ASP A 376 -11.78 -8.60 -22.34
N LYS A 377 -12.45 -7.65 -22.99
CA LYS A 377 -11.96 -6.26 -23.19
C LYS A 377 -12.09 -5.35 -21.97
N SER A 378 -12.60 -5.81 -20.83
CA SER A 378 -12.55 -4.99 -19.62
C SER A 378 -11.20 -5.19 -18.92
N GLU A 379 -10.42 -4.12 -18.79
CA GLU A 379 -9.15 -4.09 -18.05
C GLU A 379 -9.28 -4.75 -16.67
N THR A 380 -10.41 -4.59 -16.02
CA THR A 380 -10.76 -5.17 -14.72
C THR A 380 -10.79 -6.70 -14.73
N ASN A 381 -11.34 -7.33 -15.79
CA ASN A 381 -11.39 -8.79 -15.90
C ASN A 381 -9.99 -9.38 -16.13
N VAL A 382 -9.17 -8.68 -16.92
CA VAL A 382 -7.78 -9.13 -17.20
C VAL A 382 -6.94 -9.03 -15.92
N HIS A 383 -6.99 -7.91 -15.22
CA HIS A 383 -6.26 -7.72 -13.96
C HIS A 383 -6.66 -8.77 -12.91
N ARG A 384 -7.96 -8.96 -12.70
CA ARG A 384 -8.50 -9.96 -11.77
C ARG A 384 -8.03 -11.38 -12.10
N ARG A 385 -8.04 -11.77 -13.39
CA ARG A 385 -7.60 -13.10 -13.83
C ARG A 385 -6.12 -13.35 -13.48
N TYR A 386 -5.25 -12.36 -13.72
CA TYR A 386 -3.83 -12.51 -13.38
C TYR A 386 -3.58 -12.46 -11.88
N LEU A 387 -4.32 -11.66 -11.13
CA LEU A 387 -4.23 -11.62 -9.68
C LEU A 387 -4.62 -12.96 -9.06
N THR A 388 -5.72 -13.56 -9.52
CA THR A 388 -6.17 -14.91 -9.14
C THR A 388 -5.10 -15.96 -9.42
N ALA A 389 -4.55 -15.98 -10.64
CA ALA A 389 -3.49 -16.93 -10.98
C ALA A 389 -2.25 -16.76 -10.10
N LEU A 390 -1.93 -15.53 -9.73
CA LEU A 390 -0.80 -15.21 -8.86
C LEU A 390 -1.04 -15.70 -7.42
N HIS A 391 -2.24 -15.50 -6.88
CA HIS A 391 -2.64 -16.06 -5.58
C HIS A 391 -2.55 -17.58 -5.56
N GLN A 392 -3.08 -18.26 -6.57
CA GLN A 392 -2.98 -19.73 -6.68
C GLN A 392 -1.52 -20.20 -6.74
N TRP A 393 -0.67 -19.49 -7.48
CA TRP A 393 0.75 -19.80 -7.53
C TRP A 393 1.44 -19.61 -6.17
N ALA A 394 1.08 -18.57 -5.43
CA ALA A 394 1.67 -18.18 -4.15
C ALA A 394 1.16 -19.01 -2.95
N GLN A 395 -0.03 -19.64 -3.06
CA GLN A 395 -0.69 -20.36 -1.96
C GLN A 395 0.21 -21.31 -1.16
N PRO A 396 1.10 -22.13 -1.75
CA PRO A 396 1.98 -23.00 -0.97
C PRO A 396 3.04 -22.24 -0.15
N LEU A 397 3.35 -20.98 -0.50
CA LEU A 397 4.29 -20.13 0.22
C LEU A 397 3.62 -19.46 1.42
N ASP A 398 2.34 -19.13 1.31
CA ASP A 398 1.53 -18.56 2.38
C ASP A 398 1.33 -19.55 3.54
N GLN A 399 1.12 -20.82 3.22
CA GLN A 399 1.00 -21.90 4.22
C GLN A 399 2.25 -22.11 5.08
N SER A 400 3.40 -21.55 4.69
CA SER A 400 4.65 -21.64 5.46
C SER A 400 4.80 -20.57 6.55
N GLY A 401 3.76 -19.77 6.82
CA GLY A 401 3.74 -18.77 7.90
C GLY A 401 4.39 -17.44 7.54
N HIS A 402 4.65 -17.21 6.26
CA HIS A 402 5.12 -15.90 5.74
C HIS A 402 3.92 -15.09 5.25
N GLN A 403 3.97 -13.78 5.46
CA GLN A 403 2.97 -12.88 4.87
C GLN A 403 3.24 -12.72 3.38
N VAL A 404 2.27 -13.06 2.56
CA VAL A 404 2.34 -13.01 1.09
C VAL A 404 1.37 -11.95 0.58
N SER A 405 1.84 -11.11 -0.34
CA SER A 405 1.02 -10.16 -1.09
C SER A 405 1.19 -10.39 -2.60
N CYS A 406 0.13 -10.19 -3.36
CA CYS A 406 0.12 -10.41 -4.80
C CYS A 406 -0.21 -9.13 -5.55
N HIS A 407 0.53 -8.83 -6.61
CA HIS A 407 0.46 -7.57 -7.34
C HIS A 407 0.50 -7.78 -8.83
N VAL A 408 -0.41 -7.14 -9.55
CA VAL A 408 -0.44 -7.11 -11.00
C VAL A 408 -0.17 -5.69 -11.47
N LEU A 409 0.93 -5.48 -12.18
CA LEU A 409 1.34 -4.18 -12.70
C LEU A 409 0.98 -4.11 -14.19
N ASP A 410 0.46 -2.96 -14.64
CA ASP A 410 0.24 -2.70 -16.06
C ASP A 410 1.32 -1.77 -16.60
N SER A 411 2.17 -2.30 -17.47
CA SER A 411 3.26 -1.52 -18.09
C SER A 411 3.70 -2.10 -19.41
N GLY A 412 4.02 -1.22 -20.36
CA GLY A 412 4.69 -1.59 -21.62
C GLY A 412 6.18 -1.96 -21.45
N ASP A 413 6.85 -1.54 -20.36
CA ASP A 413 8.22 -1.89 -19.99
C ASP A 413 8.25 -2.64 -18.65
N ALA A 414 8.21 -3.96 -18.73
CA ALA A 414 8.20 -4.83 -17.56
C ALA A 414 9.43 -4.66 -16.66
N ALA A 415 10.62 -4.39 -17.22
CA ALA A 415 11.82 -4.19 -16.42
C ALA A 415 11.74 -2.90 -15.61
N GLN A 416 11.29 -1.81 -16.23
CA GLN A 416 11.12 -0.53 -15.54
C GLN A 416 10.06 -0.61 -14.44
N ALA A 417 8.93 -1.27 -14.70
CA ALA A 417 7.88 -1.46 -13.70
C ALA A 417 8.38 -2.22 -12.46
N LEU A 418 9.14 -3.31 -12.66
CA LEU A 418 9.74 -4.06 -11.55
C LEU A 418 10.78 -3.25 -10.76
N LEU A 419 11.57 -2.43 -11.44
CA LEU A 419 12.55 -1.55 -10.81
C LEU A 419 11.89 -0.44 -9.99
N ASP A 420 10.84 0.17 -10.53
CA ASP A 420 10.09 1.22 -9.85
C ASP A 420 9.33 0.66 -8.63
N TYR A 421 8.76 -0.54 -8.78
CA TYR A 421 8.18 -1.27 -7.65
C TYR A 421 9.22 -1.54 -6.55
N ALA A 422 10.39 -2.06 -6.94
CA ALA A 422 11.44 -2.38 -5.99
C ALA A 422 11.96 -1.14 -5.24
N ARG A 423 12.09 0.00 -5.91
CA ARG A 423 12.48 1.28 -5.30
C ARG A 423 11.40 1.83 -4.38
N GLY A 424 10.14 1.82 -4.85
CA GLY A 424 9.01 2.37 -4.10
C GLY A 424 8.69 1.59 -2.82
N ASN A 425 8.99 0.28 -2.79
CA ASN A 425 8.67 -0.62 -1.68
C ASN A 425 9.89 -1.08 -0.87
N ASN A 426 11.08 -0.51 -1.09
CA ASN A 426 12.33 -0.90 -0.41
C ASN A 426 12.58 -2.41 -0.42
N VAL A 427 12.40 -3.01 -1.56
CA VAL A 427 12.65 -4.44 -1.75
C VAL A 427 14.13 -4.74 -1.45
N SER A 428 14.37 -5.73 -0.60
CA SER A 428 15.73 -6.15 -0.21
C SER A 428 16.29 -7.24 -1.11
N VAL A 429 15.41 -8.04 -1.75
CA VAL A 429 15.79 -9.10 -2.70
C VAL A 429 14.74 -9.21 -3.79
N ILE A 430 15.19 -9.26 -5.05
CA ILE A 430 14.36 -9.59 -6.21
C ILE A 430 14.68 -11.02 -6.63
N VAL A 431 13.67 -11.89 -6.73
CA VAL A 431 13.80 -13.24 -7.26
C VAL A 431 13.05 -13.31 -8.58
N MET A 432 13.72 -13.73 -9.65
CA MET A 432 13.07 -13.82 -10.96
C MET A 432 13.66 -14.93 -11.82
N GLY A 433 12.88 -15.42 -12.80
CA GLY A 433 13.34 -16.41 -13.75
C GLY A 433 14.42 -15.87 -14.68
N ALA A 434 15.47 -16.66 -14.93
CA ALA A 434 16.44 -16.37 -15.99
C ALA A 434 15.84 -16.72 -17.36
N ALA A 435 16.15 -15.94 -18.39
CA ALA A 435 15.75 -16.25 -19.76
C ALA A 435 16.40 -17.56 -20.25
N THR A 436 15.58 -18.58 -20.56
CA THR A 436 16.07 -19.93 -20.84
C THR A 436 16.13 -20.31 -22.32
N HIS A 437 15.57 -19.52 -23.25
CA HIS A 437 15.47 -19.89 -24.66
C HIS A 437 15.90 -18.76 -25.60
N GLY A 438 16.67 -19.13 -26.65
CA GLY A 438 16.83 -18.35 -27.89
C GLY A 438 17.83 -17.19 -27.87
N LEU A 439 18.82 -17.20 -27.00
CA LEU A 439 19.83 -16.14 -26.91
C LEU A 439 20.92 -16.29 -28.00
N LYS A 440 20.69 -15.69 -29.17
CA LYS A 440 21.80 -15.21 -29.98
C LYS A 440 22.45 -14.03 -29.24
N THR A 441 23.76 -14.00 -29.22
CA THR A 441 24.62 -13.11 -28.40
C THR A 441 24.21 -11.61 -28.39
N GLN A 442 23.60 -11.13 -29.49
CA GLN A 442 23.12 -9.75 -29.63
C GLN A 442 21.79 -9.41 -28.89
N ARG A 443 20.99 -10.41 -28.47
CA ARG A 443 19.74 -10.21 -27.73
C ARG A 443 19.91 -10.36 -26.20
N PHE A 444 21.11 -10.69 -25.75
CA PHE A 444 21.39 -10.93 -24.34
C PHE A 444 21.21 -9.66 -23.46
N ILE A 445 21.54 -8.49 -24.01
CA ILE A 445 21.53 -7.21 -23.28
C ILE A 445 20.11 -6.63 -23.11
N ALA A 446 19.12 -7.11 -23.86
CA ALA A 446 17.77 -6.52 -23.89
C ALA A 446 16.70 -7.31 -23.12
N THR A 447 17.06 -8.36 -22.36
CA THR A 447 16.06 -9.15 -21.63
C THR A 447 15.72 -8.50 -20.28
N VAL A 448 14.43 -8.61 -19.87
CA VAL A 448 13.94 -8.08 -18.58
C VAL A 448 14.83 -8.49 -17.40
N PRO A 449 15.23 -9.78 -17.23
CA PRO A 449 16.09 -10.18 -16.12
C PRO A 449 17.44 -9.49 -16.07
N ILE A 450 18.05 -9.24 -17.22
CA ILE A 450 19.36 -8.58 -17.29
C ILE A 450 19.24 -7.10 -16.96
N LYS A 451 18.25 -6.42 -17.55
CA LYS A 451 17.99 -5.00 -17.24
C LYS A 451 17.70 -4.81 -15.73
N VAL A 452 16.85 -5.67 -15.14
CA VAL A 452 16.59 -5.62 -13.71
C VAL A 452 17.84 -5.91 -12.89
N ALA A 453 18.67 -6.91 -13.27
CA ALA A 453 19.87 -7.24 -12.52
C ALA A 453 20.93 -6.12 -12.56
N MET A 454 20.98 -5.33 -13.63
CA MET A 454 21.93 -4.21 -13.77
C MET A 454 21.47 -2.96 -13.00
N ASP A 455 20.18 -2.68 -12.97
CA ASP A 455 19.63 -1.40 -12.49
C ASP A 455 18.93 -1.51 -11.13
N ALA A 456 18.84 -2.73 -10.54
CA ALA A 456 18.16 -2.97 -9.28
C ALA A 456 18.86 -2.28 -8.09
N PRO A 457 18.11 -1.70 -7.17
CA PRO A 457 18.65 -1.09 -5.94
C PRO A 457 19.05 -2.12 -4.88
N CYS A 458 18.83 -3.42 -5.12
CA CYS A 458 18.97 -4.50 -4.14
C CYS A 458 19.54 -5.78 -4.78
N THR A 459 19.67 -6.85 -3.98
CA THR A 459 20.13 -8.16 -4.46
C THR A 459 19.15 -8.76 -5.45
N VAL A 460 19.63 -9.27 -6.59
CA VAL A 460 18.83 -9.98 -7.58
C VAL A 460 19.26 -11.43 -7.68
N ILE A 461 18.29 -12.35 -7.54
CA ILE A 461 18.49 -13.80 -7.69
C ILE A 461 17.85 -14.24 -8.99
N LEU A 462 18.68 -14.68 -9.94
CA LEU A 462 18.20 -15.24 -11.21
C LEU A 462 18.08 -16.76 -11.10
N VAL A 463 16.86 -17.26 -11.25
CA VAL A 463 16.52 -18.69 -11.13
C VAL A 463 16.52 -19.34 -12.50
N LYS A 464 17.39 -20.30 -12.71
CA LYS A 464 17.32 -21.21 -13.85
C LYS A 464 16.47 -22.43 -13.52
N GLN A 465 15.92 -23.09 -14.53
CA GLN A 465 15.24 -24.35 -14.35
C GLN A 465 16.20 -25.35 -13.69
N SER A 466 15.81 -25.93 -12.55
CA SER A 466 16.57 -27.02 -11.93
C SER A 466 16.44 -28.27 -12.77
N LEU A 467 17.59 -28.88 -13.11
CA LEU A 467 17.58 -30.22 -13.68
C LEU A 467 17.14 -31.22 -12.60
N PRO A 468 16.35 -32.27 -12.93
CA PRO A 468 16.04 -33.34 -11.98
C PRO A 468 17.33 -33.95 -11.45
N PHE A 469 17.35 -34.32 -10.17
CA PHE A 469 18.53 -34.90 -9.48
C PHE A 469 19.08 -36.16 -10.18
N GLU A 470 18.24 -36.86 -10.92
CA GLU A 470 18.57 -38.07 -11.70
C GLU A 470 19.61 -37.81 -12.81
N HIS A 471 19.75 -36.58 -13.26
CA HIS A 471 20.76 -36.23 -14.29
C HIS A 471 22.10 -35.76 -13.73
N LEU A 472 22.24 -35.58 -12.42
CA LEU A 472 23.51 -35.17 -11.80
C LEU A 472 24.44 -36.36 -11.48
N GLY A 473 24.00 -37.61 -11.67
CA GLY A 473 24.73 -38.83 -11.33
C GLY A 473 25.27 -39.63 -12.52
N ALA A 474 25.01 -39.25 -13.77
CA ALA A 474 25.56 -39.94 -14.93
C ALA A 474 26.90 -39.31 -15.31
N PRO A 475 28.03 -40.06 -15.21
CA PRO A 475 29.32 -39.57 -15.71
C PRO A 475 29.17 -39.37 -17.22
N GLU A 476 29.46 -38.17 -17.73
CA GLU A 476 29.65 -37.94 -19.14
C GLU A 476 30.62 -38.96 -19.71
N LYS A 477 30.17 -39.84 -20.62
CA LYS A 477 31.05 -40.62 -21.45
C LYS A 477 31.87 -39.64 -22.26
N ARG A 478 33.13 -39.41 -21.82
CA ARG A 478 34.10 -38.72 -22.63
C ARG A 478 34.24 -39.50 -23.93
N ALA A 479 33.88 -38.89 -25.06
CA ALA A 479 34.18 -39.39 -26.37
C ALA A 479 35.69 -39.64 -26.46
N SER A 480 36.06 -40.92 -26.63
CA SER A 480 37.39 -41.34 -26.89
C SER A 480 37.90 -40.73 -28.20
N ALA A 481 38.67 -39.68 -28.09
CA ALA A 481 39.48 -39.21 -29.22
C ALA A 481 40.62 -40.25 -29.42
N GLN A 482 40.57 -40.93 -30.58
CA GLN A 482 41.68 -41.74 -31.08
C GLN A 482 42.92 -40.85 -31.23
N VAL A 483 43.90 -41.08 -30.41
CA VAL A 483 45.27 -40.63 -30.68
C VAL A 483 46.03 -41.81 -31.21
N THR A 484 46.35 -41.70 -32.49
CA THR A 484 47.34 -42.55 -33.22
C THR A 484 48.71 -42.43 -32.60
N GLY A 485 49.40 -43.56 -32.51
CA GLY A 485 50.59 -43.81 -31.77
C GLY A 485 51.82 -43.03 -32.14
N TYR A 486 52.71 -43.01 -31.20
CA TYR A 486 54.18 -43.05 -31.40
C TYR A 486 54.79 -43.92 -30.33
N SER A 487 55.63 -44.87 -30.76
CA SER A 487 56.45 -45.78 -30.01
C SER A 487 57.72 -45.07 -29.52
N ASP A 488 58.23 -45.40 -28.38
CA ASP A 488 59.50 -45.97 -28.01
C ASP A 488 59.91 -45.60 -26.62
N SER A 489 60.13 -46.59 -25.85
CA SER A 489 61.33 -47.23 -25.25
C SER A 489 62.01 -46.50 -24.07
N ASP A 490 62.27 -47.35 -23.14
CA ASP A 490 63.37 -47.40 -22.10
C ASP A 490 63.06 -46.85 -20.70
N ALA A 491 62.95 -47.82 -19.87
CA ALA A 491 63.87 -48.31 -18.84
C ALA A 491 63.92 -47.54 -17.48
N ASP A 492 63.73 -48.38 -16.50
CA ASP A 492 64.40 -48.48 -15.21
C ASP A 492 63.74 -47.90 -13.93
N SER A 493 63.61 -48.87 -13.07
CA SER A 493 63.18 -48.88 -11.67
C SER A 493 64.25 -48.22 -10.72
N PRO A 494 64.14 -48.43 -9.40
CA PRO A 494 63.25 -47.88 -8.37
C PRO A 494 64.02 -47.25 -7.19
N SER A 495 63.43 -46.58 -6.28
CA SER A 495 63.83 -46.55 -4.85
C SER A 495 62.75 -45.79 -4.01
N THR A 496 62.10 -46.48 -3.16
CA THR A 496 62.15 -46.68 -1.70
C THR A 496 62.58 -45.46 -0.82
N TYR A 497 61.89 -45.42 0.27
CA TYR A 497 62.01 -44.71 1.56
C TYR A 497 61.03 -43.53 1.66
N GLY A 498 60.24 -43.40 2.69
CA GLY A 498 60.16 -44.00 3.98
C GLY A 498 59.47 -43.01 4.90
N ASP A 499 58.59 -43.51 5.71
CA ASP A 499 58.04 -43.03 6.98
C ASP A 499 58.48 -41.66 7.54
N ASP A 500 57.59 -40.85 8.07
CA ASP A 500 57.22 -40.87 9.50
C ASP A 500 56.45 -39.61 9.95
N LEU A 501 55.50 -39.90 10.86
CA LEU A 501 55.05 -39.10 12.01
C LEU A 501 54.42 -37.72 11.79
N GLY A 502 53.14 -37.51 11.95
CA GLY A 502 52.35 -37.47 13.18
C GLY A 502 52.49 -36.20 14.02
N PRO A 503 51.51 -35.93 14.87
CA PRO A 503 50.62 -34.77 14.81
C PRO A 503 50.99 -33.70 15.85
N LEU A 504 50.32 -32.55 15.83
CA LEU A 504 50.00 -31.69 16.98
C LEU A 504 49.66 -30.24 16.55
N GLY A 505 48.57 -29.74 17.12
CA GLY A 505 48.28 -28.34 17.25
C GLY A 505 46.86 -27.99 16.84
#